data_a6181e90767d486d4ed8d92f6755f461
#
_entry.id   a6181e90767d486d4ed8d92f6755f461
#
_cell.length_a   1.000
_cell.length_b   1.000
_cell.length_c   1.000
_cell.angle_alpha   90.00
_cell.angle_beta   90.00
_cell.angle_gamma   90.00
#
_symmetry.space_group_name_H-M   'P 1'
#
loop_
_entity.id
_entity.type
_entity.pdbx_description
1 polymer ?
#
loop_
_entity_poly.entity_id
_entity_poly.type
_entity_poly.pdbx_seq_one_letter_code
_entity_poly.pdbx_strand_id
1 'polypeptide(L)'
;MSFIADKVVMDGLTFDDVLLIPAYSEVLPRTVQLTTKFSRNIQLNIPLVSAAMDTVTEAQMAIAIAREGGIGVIHKNMSIEAQAKQVHSVKRAENGMIYDPVTIKRGSTVKDALALMKEYHIGGIPVVDDNRHLVGIVTNRDLRFERNLSRAIDEVMTCENLVTTNQSTDLQQAADILQNHKIEKLPVVDKDGKLVGLVTYKDITKAKDKPFACKDKLGRLRVAAGIGVTGDSLDRAAALVDAGVDAIVIDTAHGHSKYVIDVLKQVKAKFPQIDVVVGNIATGEAAKYLVDAGADGVKVGIGPGSICTTRVIAGVGVPQLSA
;
A
#
# COMPACT_ATOMS: atom_id res chain seq x y z
N MET A 1 12.52 22.89 -50.69
CA MET A 1 12.80 22.42 -49.33
C MET A 1 11.57 21.60 -48.87
N SER A 2 11.79 20.40 -48.36
CA SER A 2 10.69 19.52 -48.02
C SER A 2 9.97 20.05 -46.78
N PHE A 3 8.67 20.27 -46.85
CA PHE A 3 7.79 20.69 -45.75
C PHE A 3 7.84 19.71 -44.54
N ILE A 4 8.45 18.55 -44.72
CA ILE A 4 8.63 17.50 -43.72
C ILE A 4 9.91 17.74 -42.91
N ALA A 5 11.00 18.26 -43.53
CA ALA A 5 12.30 18.40 -42.85
C ALA A 5 12.25 19.33 -41.63
N ASP A 6 11.40 20.36 -41.66
CA ASP A 6 11.26 21.32 -40.55
C ASP A 6 10.41 20.77 -39.39
N LYS A 7 9.78 19.60 -39.55
CA LYS A 7 8.92 18.98 -38.53
C LYS A 7 9.56 17.78 -37.85
N VAL A 8 10.65 17.26 -38.42
CA VAL A 8 11.43 16.17 -37.82
C VAL A 8 12.53 16.78 -36.97
N VAL A 9 12.41 16.66 -35.65
CA VAL A 9 13.33 17.32 -34.70
C VAL A 9 14.50 16.42 -34.33
N MET A 10 14.27 15.11 -34.25
CA MET A 10 15.27 14.11 -33.88
C MET A 10 14.77 12.68 -34.18
N ASP A 11 15.71 11.76 -34.28
CA ASP A 11 15.43 10.33 -34.25
C ASP A 11 15.25 9.86 -32.78
N GLY A 12 14.19 9.09 -32.51
CA GLY A 12 13.92 8.54 -31.18
C GLY A 12 14.31 7.07 -31.11
N LEU A 13 14.90 6.64 -30.00
CA LEU A 13 15.31 5.26 -29.76
C LEU A 13 14.47 4.60 -28.66
N THR A 14 14.10 3.35 -28.88
CA THR A 14 13.54 2.46 -27.88
C THR A 14 14.59 1.48 -27.34
N PHE A 15 14.25 0.71 -26.33
CA PHE A 15 15.14 -0.37 -25.84
C PHE A 15 15.32 -1.50 -26.86
N ASP A 16 14.39 -1.65 -27.82
CA ASP A 16 14.50 -2.64 -28.90
C ASP A 16 15.51 -2.21 -29.99
N ASP A 17 15.86 -0.93 -30.05
CA ASP A 17 16.81 -0.38 -31.04
C ASP A 17 18.27 -0.51 -30.57
N VAL A 18 18.53 -0.82 -29.31
CA VAL A 18 19.88 -0.76 -28.72
C VAL A 18 20.18 -1.97 -27.84
N LEU A 19 21.46 -2.28 -27.69
CA LEU A 19 21.97 -3.28 -26.76
C LEU A 19 23.10 -2.67 -25.92
N LEU A 20 23.25 -3.15 -24.69
CA LEU A 20 24.40 -2.81 -23.86
C LEU A 20 25.65 -3.58 -24.34
N ILE A 21 26.75 -2.86 -24.52
CA ILE A 21 28.05 -3.49 -24.77
C ILE A 21 28.56 -4.08 -23.45
N PRO A 22 28.94 -5.38 -23.42
CA PRO A 22 29.50 -5.99 -22.23
C PRO A 22 30.76 -5.26 -21.77
N ALA A 23 30.83 -4.99 -20.47
CA ALA A 23 31.99 -4.34 -19.85
C ALA A 23 32.54 -5.20 -18.71
N TYR A 24 33.75 -4.89 -18.27
CA TYR A 24 34.34 -5.56 -17.09
C TYR A 24 33.45 -5.37 -15.86
N SER A 25 33.23 -6.45 -15.10
CA SER A 25 32.39 -6.44 -13.90
C SER A 25 33.03 -7.28 -12.79
N GLU A 26 32.97 -6.78 -11.57
CA GLU A 26 33.33 -7.48 -10.34
C GLU A 26 32.08 -7.91 -9.55
N VAL A 27 30.88 -7.68 -10.10
CA VAL A 27 29.61 -7.97 -9.45
C VAL A 27 29.00 -9.26 -10.01
N LEU A 28 28.73 -10.20 -9.13
CA LEU A 28 28.01 -11.43 -9.49
C LEU A 28 26.49 -11.19 -9.42
N PRO A 29 25.68 -11.82 -10.31
CA PRO A 29 24.22 -11.64 -10.30
C PRO A 29 23.56 -11.89 -8.93
N ARG A 30 24.07 -12.86 -8.15
CA ARG A 30 23.55 -13.18 -6.81
C ARG A 30 23.89 -12.16 -5.73
N THR A 31 24.82 -11.23 -5.98
CA THR A 31 25.24 -10.19 -5.02
C THR A 31 24.75 -8.81 -5.40
N VAL A 32 23.97 -8.69 -6.47
CA VAL A 32 23.39 -7.43 -6.92
C VAL A 32 22.41 -6.89 -5.88
N GLN A 33 22.54 -5.62 -5.56
CA GLN A 33 21.55 -4.89 -4.75
C GLN A 33 20.55 -4.21 -5.67
N LEU A 34 19.27 -4.58 -5.53
CA LEU A 34 18.17 -4.06 -6.33
C LEU A 34 17.43 -2.90 -5.66
N THR A 35 17.88 -2.50 -4.47
CA THR A 35 17.28 -1.42 -3.70
C THR A 35 17.31 -0.11 -4.47
N THR A 36 16.16 0.57 -4.56
CA THR A 36 15.99 1.83 -5.30
C THR A 36 15.01 2.75 -4.60
N LYS A 37 14.78 3.93 -5.15
CA LYS A 37 13.77 4.89 -4.65
C LYS A 37 12.58 4.96 -5.59
N PHE A 38 11.39 4.90 -5.01
CA PHE A 38 10.14 5.23 -5.69
C PHE A 38 9.91 6.75 -5.73
N SER A 39 10.24 7.39 -4.61
CA SER A 39 10.10 8.84 -4.40
C SER A 39 11.17 9.29 -3.40
N ARG A 40 11.16 10.57 -3.05
CA ARG A 40 12.15 11.17 -2.13
C ARG A 40 12.32 10.36 -0.83
N ASN A 41 11.22 9.92 -0.23
CA ASN A 41 11.21 9.29 1.10
C ASN A 41 10.85 7.80 1.07
N ILE A 42 10.46 7.25 -0.10
CA ILE A 42 10.05 5.84 -0.22
C ILE A 42 11.11 5.05 -0.96
N GLN A 43 11.70 4.11 -0.24
CA GLN A 43 12.62 3.12 -0.78
C GLN A 43 11.87 1.84 -1.15
N LEU A 44 12.27 1.22 -2.26
CA LEU A 44 11.85 -0.11 -2.69
C LEU A 44 13.02 -1.08 -2.54
N ASN A 45 12.72 -2.34 -2.31
CA ASN A 45 13.72 -3.41 -2.25
C ASN A 45 13.98 -4.05 -3.63
N ILE A 46 13.04 -3.90 -4.56
CA ILE A 46 13.21 -4.21 -5.99
C ILE A 46 12.66 -3.06 -6.84
N PRO A 47 13.21 -2.78 -8.04
CA PRO A 47 12.82 -1.65 -8.88
C PRO A 47 11.54 -1.94 -9.71
N LEU A 48 10.47 -2.42 -9.07
CA LEU A 48 9.21 -2.75 -9.73
C LEU A 48 8.04 -1.98 -9.13
N VAL A 49 7.27 -1.38 -10.02
CA VAL A 49 6.05 -0.63 -9.68
C VAL A 49 4.92 -1.11 -10.58
N SER A 50 3.77 -1.52 -10.02
CA SER A 50 2.61 -1.80 -10.86
C SER A 50 1.83 -0.52 -11.17
N ALA A 51 1.44 -0.38 -12.46
CA ALA A 51 0.88 0.85 -13.00
C ALA A 51 -0.55 1.13 -12.47
N ALA A 52 -0.89 2.43 -12.39
CA ALA A 52 -2.21 2.94 -12.01
C ALA A 52 -3.24 2.74 -13.13
N MET A 53 -3.41 1.51 -13.59
CA MET A 53 -4.32 1.16 -14.68
C MET A 53 -5.47 0.31 -14.17
N ASP A 54 -6.67 0.59 -14.69
CA ASP A 54 -7.87 -0.21 -14.44
C ASP A 54 -7.61 -1.68 -14.81
N THR A 55 -8.16 -2.59 -14.03
CA THR A 55 -7.98 -4.04 -14.14
C THR A 55 -6.53 -4.55 -14.02
N VAL A 56 -5.56 -3.68 -13.74
CA VAL A 56 -4.15 -4.03 -13.50
C VAL A 56 -3.80 -3.92 -12.03
N THR A 57 -3.97 -2.75 -11.41
CA THR A 57 -3.55 -2.54 -10.02
C THR A 57 -4.72 -2.19 -9.11
N GLU A 58 -5.21 -3.19 -8.44
CA GLU A 58 -6.08 -3.12 -7.28
C GLU A 58 -5.37 -3.71 -6.05
N ALA A 59 -6.08 -3.85 -4.91
CA ALA A 59 -5.48 -4.30 -3.65
C ALA A 59 -4.69 -5.60 -3.78
N GLN A 60 -5.17 -6.60 -4.54
CA GLN A 60 -4.48 -7.88 -4.67
C GLN A 60 -3.12 -7.75 -5.36
N MET A 61 -3.06 -7.02 -6.47
CA MET A 61 -1.79 -6.76 -7.17
C MET A 61 -0.87 -5.90 -6.31
N ALA A 62 -1.39 -4.86 -5.65
CA ALA A 62 -0.59 -4.01 -4.77
C ALA A 62 0.00 -4.80 -3.59
N ILE A 63 -0.74 -5.74 -3.01
CA ILE A 63 -0.25 -6.65 -1.98
C ILE A 63 0.85 -7.56 -2.54
N ALA A 64 0.60 -8.18 -3.70
CA ALA A 64 1.53 -9.12 -4.29
C ALA A 64 2.89 -8.47 -4.59
N ILE A 65 2.90 -7.31 -5.25
CA ILE A 65 4.13 -6.62 -5.62
C ILE A 65 4.86 -6.03 -4.40
N ALA A 66 4.12 -5.55 -3.38
CA ALA A 66 4.73 -5.06 -2.16
C ALA A 66 5.40 -6.17 -1.36
N ARG A 67 4.85 -7.39 -1.36
CA ARG A 67 5.46 -8.59 -0.77
C ARG A 67 6.81 -8.97 -1.39
N GLU A 68 6.95 -8.75 -2.69
CA GLU A 68 8.20 -8.99 -3.41
C GLU A 68 9.19 -7.83 -3.30
N GLY A 69 8.81 -6.71 -2.67
CA GLY A 69 9.69 -5.57 -2.41
C GLY A 69 9.46 -4.34 -3.29
N GLY A 70 8.49 -4.40 -4.20
CA GLY A 70 8.04 -3.27 -5.02
C GLY A 70 6.92 -2.46 -4.39
N ILE A 71 6.16 -1.71 -5.20
CA ILE A 71 4.98 -0.97 -4.77
C ILE A 71 3.89 -0.98 -5.85
N GLY A 72 2.63 -1.09 -5.43
CA GLY A 72 1.48 -0.95 -6.33
C GLY A 72 0.89 0.45 -6.29
N VAL A 73 0.48 0.97 -7.46
CA VAL A 73 -0.26 2.23 -7.57
C VAL A 73 -1.71 1.91 -7.92
N ILE A 74 -2.61 2.02 -6.95
CA ILE A 74 -4.04 1.72 -7.14
C ILE A 74 -4.65 2.77 -8.07
N HIS A 75 -5.37 2.31 -9.12
CA HIS A 75 -5.97 3.17 -10.12
C HIS A 75 -7.14 4.00 -9.57
N LYS A 76 -7.48 5.10 -10.25
CA LYS A 76 -8.52 6.05 -9.86
C LYS A 76 -9.90 5.81 -10.51
N ASN A 77 -10.02 4.82 -11.41
CA ASN A 77 -11.26 4.54 -12.12
C ASN A 77 -12.27 3.80 -11.22
N MET A 78 -12.58 4.41 -10.09
CA MET A 78 -13.55 3.94 -9.09
C MET A 78 -13.96 5.10 -8.19
N SER A 79 -14.99 4.91 -7.35
CA SER A 79 -15.36 5.94 -6.37
C SER A 79 -14.24 6.21 -5.36
N ILE A 80 -14.29 7.37 -4.70
CA ILE A 80 -13.31 7.74 -3.66
C ILE A 80 -13.30 6.70 -2.54
N GLU A 81 -14.46 6.28 -2.08
CA GLU A 81 -14.65 5.30 -1.01
C GLU A 81 -14.11 3.93 -1.41
N ALA A 82 -14.36 3.50 -2.66
CA ALA A 82 -13.86 2.22 -3.16
C ALA A 82 -12.33 2.22 -3.22
N GLN A 83 -11.70 3.31 -3.71
CA GLN A 83 -10.25 3.42 -3.78
C GLN A 83 -9.62 3.47 -2.37
N ALA A 84 -10.19 4.22 -1.45
CA ALA A 84 -9.77 4.25 -0.05
C ALA A 84 -9.87 2.87 0.61
N LYS A 85 -10.93 2.10 0.33
CA LYS A 85 -11.09 0.72 0.78
C LYS A 85 -10.00 -0.20 0.22
N GLN A 86 -9.59 -0.04 -1.03
CA GLN A 86 -8.49 -0.78 -1.63
C GLN A 86 -7.17 -0.48 -0.89
N VAL A 87 -6.84 0.80 -0.66
CA VAL A 87 -5.66 1.22 0.13
C VAL A 87 -5.69 0.59 1.52
N HIS A 88 -6.81 0.71 2.22
CA HIS A 88 -6.99 0.13 3.56
C HIS A 88 -6.80 -1.39 3.56
N SER A 89 -7.26 -2.09 2.52
CA SER A 89 -7.06 -3.54 2.37
C SER A 89 -5.57 -3.90 2.26
N VAL A 90 -4.77 -3.13 1.51
CA VAL A 90 -3.32 -3.32 1.43
C VAL A 90 -2.65 -3.08 2.78
N LYS A 91 -3.01 -1.99 3.45
CA LYS A 91 -2.44 -1.65 4.78
C LYS A 91 -2.77 -2.69 5.86
N ARG A 92 -3.85 -3.44 5.69
CA ARG A 92 -4.24 -4.53 6.60
C ARG A 92 -3.71 -5.92 6.22
N ALA A 93 -3.21 -6.10 5.00
CA ALA A 93 -2.83 -7.42 4.49
C ALA A 93 -1.64 -8.05 5.22
N GLU A 94 -0.68 -7.24 5.64
CA GLU A 94 0.45 -7.66 6.47
C GLU A 94 0.79 -6.56 7.47
N ASN A 95 0.59 -6.89 8.71
CA ASN A 95 1.00 -6.07 9.84
C ASN A 95 1.84 -6.94 10.76
N GLY A 96 2.98 -6.43 11.21
CA GLY A 96 3.67 -7.05 12.34
C GLY A 96 2.78 -7.01 13.59
N MET A 97 1.98 -5.94 13.71
CA MET A 97 0.88 -5.78 14.67
C MET A 97 -0.31 -5.15 13.93
N ILE A 98 -1.49 -5.73 14.07
CA ILE A 98 -2.73 -5.16 13.56
C ILE A 98 -3.11 -4.00 14.48
N TYR A 99 -2.92 -2.77 14.01
CA TYR A 99 -3.43 -1.58 14.71
C TYR A 99 -4.94 -1.48 14.51
N ASP A 100 -5.67 -1.11 15.56
CA ASP A 100 -7.15 -1.05 15.56
C ASP A 100 -7.81 -2.34 15.03
N PRO A 101 -7.61 -3.47 15.71
CA PRO A 101 -8.19 -4.75 15.28
C PRO A 101 -9.72 -4.71 15.34
N VAL A 102 -10.35 -5.57 14.52
CA VAL A 102 -11.79 -5.81 14.64
C VAL A 102 -12.08 -6.31 16.04
N THR A 103 -13.00 -5.66 16.73
CA THR A 103 -13.42 -5.98 18.10
C THR A 103 -14.90 -6.31 18.17
N ILE A 104 -15.30 -7.00 19.21
CA ILE A 104 -16.70 -7.22 19.56
C ILE A 104 -16.94 -6.73 21.00
N LYS A 105 -18.10 -6.18 21.24
CA LYS A 105 -18.46 -5.70 22.59
C LYS A 105 -18.95 -6.85 23.50
N ARG A 106 -18.75 -6.69 24.80
CA ARG A 106 -19.39 -7.50 25.79
C ARG A 106 -20.91 -7.56 25.58
N GLY A 107 -21.55 -8.66 25.92
CA GLY A 107 -22.99 -8.87 25.74
C GLY A 107 -23.40 -9.16 24.29
N SER A 108 -22.51 -9.11 23.31
CA SER A 108 -22.79 -9.61 21.97
C SER A 108 -22.98 -11.11 21.96
N THR A 109 -23.56 -11.66 20.88
CA THR A 109 -23.85 -13.09 20.77
C THR A 109 -22.77 -13.85 19.96
N VAL A 110 -22.75 -15.17 20.11
CA VAL A 110 -21.94 -16.06 19.25
C VAL A 110 -22.22 -15.83 17.76
N LYS A 111 -23.50 -15.58 17.40
CA LYS A 111 -23.90 -15.27 16.03
C LYS A 111 -23.19 -14.01 15.51
N ASP A 112 -23.10 -12.96 16.32
CA ASP A 112 -22.46 -11.71 15.94
C ASP A 112 -20.96 -11.91 15.74
N ALA A 113 -20.30 -12.68 16.61
CA ALA A 113 -18.89 -13.02 16.48
C ALA A 113 -18.61 -13.81 15.19
N LEU A 114 -19.43 -14.82 14.88
CA LEU A 114 -19.29 -15.61 13.65
C LEU A 114 -19.52 -14.76 12.39
N ALA A 115 -20.47 -13.83 12.43
CA ALA A 115 -20.73 -12.89 11.32
C ALA A 115 -19.51 -12.01 11.06
N LEU A 116 -18.92 -11.39 12.09
CA LEU A 116 -17.71 -10.60 11.98
C LEU A 116 -16.52 -11.42 11.50
N MET A 117 -16.32 -12.63 12.03
CA MET A 117 -15.24 -13.53 11.58
C MET A 117 -15.35 -13.86 10.10
N LYS A 118 -16.58 -14.11 9.61
CA LYS A 118 -16.83 -14.39 8.20
C LYS A 118 -16.62 -13.15 7.32
N GLU A 119 -17.16 -12.00 7.73
CA GLU A 119 -17.07 -10.74 6.98
C GLU A 119 -15.61 -10.31 6.81
N TYR A 120 -14.82 -10.35 7.89
CA TYR A 120 -13.43 -9.89 7.90
C TYR A 120 -12.40 -11.00 7.62
N HIS A 121 -12.84 -12.25 7.38
CA HIS A 121 -11.98 -13.43 7.17
C HIS A 121 -10.94 -13.64 8.29
N ILE A 122 -11.35 -13.46 9.53
CA ILE A 122 -10.50 -13.56 10.73
C ILE A 122 -10.91 -14.74 11.61
N GLY A 123 -9.94 -15.34 12.30
CA GLY A 123 -10.16 -16.51 13.15
C GLY A 123 -10.17 -16.19 14.65
N GLY A 124 -10.37 -14.93 15.04
CA GLY A 124 -10.53 -14.52 16.44
C GLY A 124 -10.59 -13.02 16.59
N ILE A 125 -11.33 -12.60 17.59
CA ILE A 125 -11.74 -11.21 17.82
C ILE A 125 -11.51 -10.88 19.30
N PRO A 126 -10.76 -9.82 19.63
CA PRO A 126 -10.71 -9.26 20.98
C PRO A 126 -12.10 -8.76 21.41
N VAL A 127 -12.47 -9.06 22.64
CA VAL A 127 -13.71 -8.59 23.28
C VAL A 127 -13.37 -7.39 24.14
N VAL A 128 -14.10 -6.29 23.97
CA VAL A 128 -13.84 -5.03 24.68
C VAL A 128 -15.10 -4.50 25.37
N ASP A 129 -14.90 -3.68 26.40
CA ASP A 129 -15.97 -2.89 27.01
C ASP A 129 -16.25 -1.61 26.21
N ASP A 130 -17.18 -0.76 26.70
CA ASP A 130 -17.55 0.50 26.04
C ASP A 130 -16.42 1.52 26.03
N ASN A 131 -15.41 1.38 26.88
CA ASN A 131 -14.22 2.25 26.96
C ASN A 131 -13.02 1.68 26.20
N ARG A 132 -13.20 0.59 25.41
CA ARG A 132 -12.16 -0.16 24.70
C ARG A 132 -11.16 -0.88 25.60
N HIS A 133 -11.42 -1.12 26.89
CA HIS A 133 -10.59 -2.01 27.67
C HIS A 133 -10.78 -3.46 27.21
N LEU A 134 -9.68 -4.16 27.11
CA LEU A 134 -9.69 -5.56 26.74
C LEU A 134 -10.26 -6.40 27.89
N VAL A 135 -11.34 -7.12 27.64
CA VAL A 135 -12.01 -7.98 28.64
C VAL A 135 -11.90 -9.47 28.32
N GLY A 136 -11.56 -9.81 27.08
CA GLY A 136 -11.38 -11.20 26.66
C GLY A 136 -11.00 -11.32 25.20
N ILE A 137 -10.91 -12.56 24.73
CA ILE A 137 -10.72 -12.89 23.31
C ILE A 137 -11.59 -14.10 22.98
N VAL A 138 -12.25 -14.07 21.82
CA VAL A 138 -12.96 -15.21 21.26
C VAL A 138 -12.31 -15.65 19.95
N THR A 139 -12.14 -16.95 19.79
CA THR A 139 -11.45 -17.54 18.64
C THR A 139 -12.30 -18.65 18.00
N ASN A 140 -11.92 -19.07 16.79
CA ASN A 140 -12.51 -20.23 16.13
C ASN A 140 -12.44 -21.50 17.01
N ARG A 141 -11.47 -21.61 17.92
CA ARG A 141 -11.34 -22.73 18.84
C ARG A 141 -12.50 -22.75 19.84
N ASP A 142 -12.84 -21.57 20.37
CA ASP A 142 -13.90 -21.41 21.38
C ASP A 142 -15.27 -21.64 20.75
N LEU A 143 -15.47 -21.27 19.50
CA LEU A 143 -16.77 -21.35 18.80
C LEU A 143 -16.95 -22.63 17.96
N ARG A 144 -15.92 -23.46 17.79
CA ARG A 144 -15.94 -24.62 16.89
C ARG A 144 -17.09 -25.59 17.12
N PHE A 145 -17.43 -25.81 18.36
CA PHE A 145 -18.47 -26.77 18.76
C PHE A 145 -19.70 -26.11 19.41
N GLU A 146 -19.73 -24.77 19.44
CA GLU A 146 -20.86 -24.04 20.00
C GLU A 146 -22.06 -24.10 19.04
N ARG A 147 -23.19 -24.62 19.54
CA ARG A 147 -24.43 -24.78 18.76
C ARG A 147 -25.45 -23.69 19.06
N ASN A 148 -25.37 -23.08 20.25
CA ASN A 148 -26.28 -22.03 20.66
C ASN A 148 -25.78 -20.66 20.16
N LEU A 149 -26.26 -20.24 18.99
CA LEU A 149 -25.87 -18.97 18.37
C LEU A 149 -26.35 -17.74 19.17
N SER A 150 -27.32 -17.88 20.06
CA SER A 150 -27.83 -16.78 20.90
C SER A 150 -27.09 -16.68 22.24
N ARG A 151 -26.13 -17.57 22.50
CA ARG A 151 -25.32 -17.53 23.71
C ARG A 151 -24.50 -16.27 23.77
N ALA A 152 -24.37 -15.65 24.95
CA ALA A 152 -23.54 -14.46 25.13
C ALA A 152 -22.05 -14.78 24.94
N ILE A 153 -21.33 -13.89 24.30
CA ILE A 153 -19.90 -14.06 24.05
C ILE A 153 -19.08 -14.14 25.33
N ASP A 154 -19.54 -13.48 26.38
CA ASP A 154 -18.95 -13.47 27.73
C ASP A 154 -18.87 -14.87 28.37
N GLU A 155 -19.73 -15.80 27.95
CA GLU A 155 -19.77 -17.17 28.49
C GLU A 155 -18.84 -18.14 27.73
N VAL A 156 -18.36 -17.75 26.56
CA VAL A 156 -17.54 -18.60 25.68
C VAL A 156 -16.15 -18.04 25.40
N MET A 157 -15.91 -16.74 25.65
CA MET A 157 -14.61 -16.10 25.44
C MET A 157 -13.58 -16.58 26.47
N THR A 158 -12.32 -16.51 26.13
CA THR A 158 -11.22 -16.61 27.08
C THR A 158 -11.04 -15.26 27.77
N CYS A 159 -11.27 -15.20 29.08
CA CYS A 159 -11.11 -14.00 29.92
C CYS A 159 -10.17 -14.22 31.12
N GLU A 160 -10.03 -15.45 31.59
CA GLU A 160 -9.10 -15.80 32.66
C GLU A 160 -7.70 -16.04 32.10
N ASN A 161 -6.67 -15.54 32.82
CA ASN A 161 -5.27 -15.65 32.43
C ASN A 161 -5.00 -15.14 31.00
N LEU A 162 -5.67 -14.06 30.62
CA LEU A 162 -5.55 -13.46 29.30
C LEU A 162 -4.11 -12.95 29.09
N VAL A 163 -3.42 -13.55 28.13
CA VAL A 163 -2.04 -13.15 27.79
C VAL A 163 -2.10 -11.93 26.89
N THR A 164 -1.45 -10.86 27.32
CA THR A 164 -1.36 -9.57 26.61
C THR A 164 0.08 -9.09 26.53
N THR A 165 0.33 -8.11 25.69
CA THR A 165 1.60 -7.40 25.62
C THR A 165 1.37 -5.90 25.44
N ASN A 166 2.44 -5.12 25.39
CA ASN A 166 2.40 -3.67 25.19
C ASN A 166 2.97 -3.22 23.85
N GLN A 167 2.82 -1.94 23.51
CA GLN A 167 3.23 -1.37 22.22
C GLN A 167 4.74 -1.42 21.95
N SER A 168 5.59 -1.60 22.97
CA SER A 168 7.05 -1.65 22.80
C SER A 168 7.56 -3.05 22.44
N THR A 169 6.69 -4.05 22.44
CA THR A 169 7.04 -5.45 22.12
C THR A 169 7.34 -5.59 20.64
N ASP A 170 8.53 -6.04 20.29
CA ASP A 170 8.90 -6.37 18.93
C ASP A 170 8.32 -7.73 18.47
N LEU A 171 8.40 -8.02 17.17
CA LEU A 171 7.85 -9.25 16.61
C LEU A 171 8.52 -10.53 17.12
N GLN A 172 9.80 -10.48 17.49
CA GLN A 172 10.47 -11.66 18.04
C GLN A 172 10.01 -11.94 19.47
N GLN A 173 9.91 -10.92 20.31
CA GLN A 173 9.33 -11.03 21.64
C GLN A 173 7.88 -11.52 21.60
N ALA A 174 7.09 -11.00 20.65
CA ALA A 174 5.71 -11.45 20.44
C ALA A 174 5.67 -12.94 20.03
N ALA A 175 6.59 -13.39 19.17
CA ALA A 175 6.72 -14.79 18.79
C ALA A 175 7.02 -15.69 19.98
N ASP A 176 7.94 -15.27 20.84
CA ASP A 176 8.32 -16.01 22.05
C ASP A 176 7.13 -16.13 23.04
N ILE A 177 6.36 -15.05 23.21
CA ILE A 177 5.15 -15.06 24.04
C ILE A 177 4.11 -16.02 23.46
N LEU A 178 3.82 -15.92 22.15
CA LEU A 178 2.86 -16.81 21.48
C LEU A 178 3.27 -18.28 21.62
N GLN A 179 4.56 -18.59 21.46
CA GLN A 179 5.10 -19.94 21.58
C GLN A 179 5.02 -20.46 23.03
N ASN A 180 5.45 -19.69 24.01
CA ASN A 180 5.49 -20.09 25.42
C ASN A 180 4.09 -20.36 25.97
N HIS A 181 3.11 -19.54 25.57
CA HIS A 181 1.71 -19.69 25.98
C HIS A 181 0.87 -20.56 25.06
N LYS A 182 1.43 -21.06 23.94
CA LYS A 182 0.74 -21.90 22.94
C LYS A 182 -0.54 -21.24 22.38
N ILE A 183 -0.49 -19.93 22.18
CA ILE A 183 -1.58 -19.12 21.64
C ILE A 183 -1.23 -18.62 20.23
N GLU A 184 -2.25 -18.31 19.42
CA GLU A 184 -2.10 -17.83 18.04
C GLU A 184 -2.31 -16.33 17.91
N LYS A 185 -2.84 -15.68 18.96
CA LYS A 185 -3.22 -14.27 18.97
C LYS A 185 -2.81 -13.63 20.28
N LEU A 186 -2.15 -12.51 20.19
CA LEU A 186 -1.61 -11.76 21.31
C LEU A 186 -2.16 -10.33 21.27
N PRO A 187 -3.18 -10.01 22.08
CA PRO A 187 -3.66 -8.64 22.21
C PRO A 187 -2.57 -7.71 22.75
N VAL A 188 -2.51 -6.52 22.19
CA VAL A 188 -1.61 -5.45 22.61
C VAL A 188 -2.43 -4.36 23.28
N VAL A 189 -2.07 -4.03 24.51
CA VAL A 189 -2.78 -3.04 25.33
C VAL A 189 -1.87 -1.87 25.71
N ASP A 190 -2.46 -0.73 25.98
CA ASP A 190 -1.77 0.41 26.56
C ASP A 190 -1.65 0.28 28.09
N LYS A 191 -1.11 1.32 28.74
CA LYS A 191 -0.91 1.37 30.19
C LYS A 191 -2.22 1.32 30.99
N ASP A 192 -3.32 1.72 30.37
CA ASP A 192 -4.65 1.75 30.97
C ASP A 192 -5.43 0.46 30.68
N GLY A 193 -4.85 -0.52 29.98
CA GLY A 193 -5.49 -1.76 29.59
C GLY A 193 -6.41 -1.67 28.38
N LYS A 194 -6.37 -0.55 27.64
CA LYS A 194 -7.15 -0.39 26.41
C LYS A 194 -6.48 -1.12 25.26
N LEU A 195 -7.28 -1.77 24.44
CA LEU A 195 -6.80 -2.49 23.27
C LEU A 195 -6.30 -1.49 22.20
N VAL A 196 -5.04 -1.62 21.82
CA VAL A 196 -4.37 -0.80 20.81
C VAL A 196 -3.91 -1.61 19.60
N GLY A 197 -3.81 -2.93 19.73
CA GLY A 197 -3.40 -3.79 18.64
C GLY A 197 -3.60 -5.27 18.90
N LEU A 198 -3.29 -6.06 17.86
CA LEU A 198 -3.32 -7.52 17.91
C LEU A 198 -2.16 -8.07 17.07
N VAL A 199 -1.31 -8.91 17.64
CA VAL A 199 -0.30 -9.69 16.93
C VAL A 199 -0.81 -11.11 16.73
N THR A 200 -0.65 -11.67 15.53
CA THR A 200 -1.02 -13.05 15.27
C THR A 200 0.17 -13.88 14.82
N TYR A 201 0.12 -15.20 15.05
CA TYR A 201 1.12 -16.13 14.54
C TYR A 201 1.30 -16.03 13.01
N LYS A 202 0.20 -15.82 12.29
CA LYS A 202 0.24 -15.64 10.82
C LYS A 202 1.06 -14.43 10.39
N ASP A 203 1.00 -13.33 11.14
CA ASP A 203 1.74 -12.10 10.81
C ASP A 203 3.25 -12.32 10.98
N ILE A 204 3.64 -13.05 12.04
CA ILE A 204 5.03 -13.40 12.29
C ILE A 204 5.58 -14.36 11.21
N THR A 205 4.81 -15.38 10.84
CA THR A 205 5.21 -16.31 9.78
C THR A 205 5.37 -15.61 8.45
N LYS A 206 4.41 -14.79 8.05
CA LYS A 206 4.48 -14.00 6.81
C LYS A 206 5.68 -13.05 6.79
N ALA A 207 6.04 -12.45 7.92
CA ALA A 207 7.21 -11.59 8.01
C ALA A 207 8.53 -12.35 7.75
N LYS A 208 8.61 -13.62 8.16
CA LYS A 208 9.76 -14.51 7.89
C LYS A 208 9.78 -14.98 6.42
N ASP A 209 8.61 -15.29 5.85
CA ASP A 209 8.50 -15.81 4.48
C ASP A 209 8.82 -14.73 3.42
N LYS A 210 8.61 -13.45 3.71
CA LYS A 210 8.81 -12.33 2.79
C LYS A 210 9.71 -11.24 3.41
N PRO A 211 11.01 -11.51 3.62
CA PRO A 211 11.92 -10.59 4.30
C PRO A 211 12.20 -9.31 3.50
N PHE A 212 12.02 -9.36 2.17
CA PHE A 212 12.22 -8.21 1.28
C PHE A 212 10.96 -7.40 1.03
N ALA A 213 9.83 -7.72 1.68
CA ALA A 213 8.60 -6.98 1.49
C ALA A 213 8.79 -5.47 1.75
N CYS A 214 8.20 -4.65 0.87
CA CYS A 214 8.24 -3.20 0.99
C CYS A 214 7.26 -2.74 2.07
N LYS A 215 7.79 -2.39 3.24
CA LYS A 215 7.00 -2.05 4.44
C LYS A 215 7.29 -0.64 4.93
N ASP A 216 6.30 -0.04 5.57
CA ASP A 216 6.45 1.21 6.31
C ASP A 216 7.06 0.98 7.70
N LYS A 217 7.24 2.07 8.45
CA LYS A 217 7.82 2.02 9.80
C LYS A 217 6.98 1.23 10.82
N LEU A 218 5.70 1.00 10.51
CA LEU A 218 4.77 0.22 11.33
C LEU A 218 4.69 -1.26 10.87
N GLY A 219 5.54 -1.68 9.93
CA GLY A 219 5.56 -3.03 9.39
C GLY A 219 4.42 -3.35 8.40
N ARG A 220 3.64 -2.35 7.96
CA ARG A 220 2.55 -2.52 7.00
C ARG A 220 3.08 -2.41 5.57
N LEU A 221 2.50 -3.16 4.64
CA LEU A 221 2.84 -3.06 3.22
C LEU A 221 2.64 -1.62 2.71
N ARG A 222 3.59 -1.16 1.90
CA ARG A 222 3.48 0.15 1.23
C ARG A 222 2.57 0.08 0.03
N VAL A 223 1.83 1.15 -0.20
CA VAL A 223 0.91 1.31 -1.33
C VAL A 223 0.84 2.77 -1.76
N ALA A 224 0.84 3.00 -3.05
CA ALA A 224 0.53 4.30 -3.64
C ALA A 224 -0.86 4.27 -4.29
N ALA A 225 -1.43 5.44 -4.56
CA ALA A 225 -2.72 5.54 -5.22
C ALA A 225 -2.76 6.73 -6.19
N GLY A 226 -3.39 6.50 -7.35
CA GLY A 226 -3.55 7.49 -8.40
C GLY A 226 -4.67 8.48 -8.11
N ILE A 227 -4.43 9.76 -8.44
CA ILE A 227 -5.45 10.80 -8.53
C ILE A 227 -5.37 11.49 -9.89
N GLY A 228 -6.42 12.23 -10.26
CA GLY A 228 -6.43 13.07 -11.45
C GLY A 228 -6.18 14.54 -11.14
N VAL A 229 -6.67 15.38 -12.07
CA VAL A 229 -6.66 16.84 -11.96
C VAL A 229 -8.08 17.42 -12.05
N THR A 230 -9.07 16.59 -11.70
CA THR A 230 -10.50 16.92 -11.67
C THR A 230 -10.89 17.56 -10.35
N GLY A 231 -12.11 18.12 -10.26
CA GLY A 231 -12.57 18.84 -9.08
C GLY A 231 -12.61 18.03 -7.78
N ASP A 232 -12.65 16.68 -7.88
CA ASP A 232 -12.65 15.75 -6.73
C ASP A 232 -11.24 15.35 -6.24
N SER A 233 -10.18 15.85 -6.86
CA SER A 233 -8.80 15.39 -6.61
C SER A 233 -8.35 15.60 -5.16
N LEU A 234 -8.72 16.69 -4.52
CA LEU A 234 -8.35 16.96 -3.13
C LEU A 234 -9.15 16.14 -2.11
N ASP A 235 -10.42 15.87 -2.39
CA ASP A 235 -11.26 15.02 -1.53
C ASP A 235 -10.80 13.57 -1.62
N ARG A 236 -10.47 13.14 -2.84
CA ARG A 236 -9.86 11.84 -3.09
C ARG A 236 -8.51 11.70 -2.37
N ALA A 237 -7.64 12.69 -2.47
CA ALA A 237 -6.36 12.71 -1.76
C ALA A 237 -6.57 12.62 -0.24
N ALA A 238 -7.54 13.34 0.32
CA ALA A 238 -7.86 13.29 1.75
C ALA A 238 -8.29 11.89 2.18
N ALA A 239 -9.24 11.28 1.48
CA ALA A 239 -9.71 9.92 1.78
C ALA A 239 -8.59 8.86 1.67
N LEU A 240 -7.67 9.00 0.72
CA LEU A 240 -6.52 8.13 0.56
C LEU A 240 -5.52 8.29 1.71
N VAL A 241 -5.27 9.52 2.15
CA VAL A 241 -4.39 9.80 3.30
C VAL A 241 -4.99 9.23 4.58
N ASP A 242 -6.29 9.40 4.80
CA ASP A 242 -7.01 8.82 5.94
C ASP A 242 -6.99 7.29 5.93
N ALA A 243 -7.01 6.67 4.73
CA ALA A 243 -6.83 5.23 4.56
C ALA A 243 -5.38 4.76 4.77
N GLY A 244 -4.42 5.67 4.92
CA GLY A 244 -3.02 5.38 5.21
C GLY A 244 -2.14 5.14 3.98
N VAL A 245 -2.45 5.75 2.83
CA VAL A 245 -1.61 5.68 1.62
C VAL A 245 -0.20 6.20 1.91
N ASP A 246 0.82 5.60 1.31
CA ASP A 246 2.23 6.02 1.50
C ASP A 246 2.64 7.11 0.50
N ALA A 247 2.09 7.10 -0.70
CA ALA A 247 2.30 8.13 -1.71
C ALA A 247 1.07 8.35 -2.58
N ILE A 248 0.92 9.57 -3.07
CA ILE A 248 -0.07 9.93 -4.09
C ILE A 248 0.62 10.05 -5.44
N VAL A 249 -0.02 9.53 -6.49
CA VAL A 249 0.46 9.64 -7.87
C VAL A 249 -0.53 10.49 -8.66
N ILE A 250 -0.12 11.69 -9.07
CA ILE A 250 -0.90 12.50 -10.02
C ILE A 250 -0.65 11.91 -11.40
N ASP A 251 -1.60 11.08 -11.87
CA ASP A 251 -1.46 10.29 -13.09
C ASP A 251 -2.31 10.89 -14.21
N THR A 252 -1.62 11.47 -15.21
CA THR A 252 -2.21 12.16 -16.36
C THR A 252 -1.52 11.79 -17.66
N ALA A 253 -2.21 11.94 -18.79
CA ALA A 253 -1.63 11.74 -20.11
C ALA A 253 -0.54 12.78 -20.44
N HIS A 254 -0.60 13.96 -19.81
CA HIS A 254 0.33 15.06 -20.01
C HIS A 254 0.60 15.78 -18.69
N GLY A 255 1.72 15.41 -18.03
CA GLY A 255 2.09 15.95 -16.73
C GLY A 255 2.61 17.40 -16.76
N HIS A 256 3.14 17.85 -17.90
CA HIS A 256 3.63 19.22 -18.06
C HIS A 256 2.49 20.18 -18.38
N SER A 257 1.58 20.35 -17.44
CA SER A 257 0.42 21.24 -17.59
C SER A 257 0.13 22.04 -16.33
N LYS A 258 -0.50 23.19 -16.49
CA LYS A 258 -0.85 24.11 -15.38
C LYS A 258 -1.72 23.41 -14.32
N TYR A 259 -2.73 22.67 -14.74
CA TYR A 259 -3.66 22.01 -13.79
C TYR A 259 -2.97 20.94 -12.93
N VAL A 260 -1.98 20.24 -13.48
CA VAL A 260 -1.15 19.27 -12.74
C VAL A 260 -0.36 19.98 -11.64
N ILE A 261 0.28 21.10 -11.97
CA ILE A 261 1.02 21.92 -10.99
C ILE A 261 0.11 22.46 -9.91
N ASP A 262 -1.06 22.96 -10.27
CA ASP A 262 -2.02 23.53 -9.31
C ASP A 262 -2.47 22.45 -8.31
N VAL A 263 -2.79 21.23 -8.78
CA VAL A 263 -3.16 20.10 -7.90
C VAL A 263 -1.96 19.63 -7.06
N LEU A 264 -0.76 19.54 -7.64
CA LEU A 264 0.47 19.19 -6.90
C LEU A 264 0.67 20.12 -5.71
N LYS A 265 0.65 21.44 -5.95
CA LYS A 265 0.82 22.47 -4.90
C LYS A 265 -0.25 22.36 -3.82
N GLN A 266 -1.51 22.14 -4.19
CA GLN A 266 -2.61 22.00 -3.25
C GLN A 266 -2.48 20.74 -2.39
N VAL A 267 -2.11 19.61 -2.98
CA VAL A 267 -1.89 18.33 -2.25
C VAL A 267 -0.71 18.49 -1.29
N LYS A 268 0.42 19.04 -1.74
CA LYS A 268 1.60 19.25 -0.89
C LYS A 268 1.35 20.26 0.24
N ALA A 269 0.54 21.32 0.01
CA ALA A 269 0.15 22.25 1.05
C ALA A 269 -0.75 21.62 2.12
N LYS A 270 -1.69 20.75 1.70
CA LYS A 270 -2.64 20.10 2.61
C LYS A 270 -2.04 18.87 3.31
N PHE A 271 -1.15 18.14 2.65
CA PHE A 271 -0.55 16.89 3.14
C PHE A 271 0.98 16.88 2.95
N PRO A 272 1.74 17.76 3.64
CA PRO A 272 3.18 17.93 3.45
C PRO A 272 4.00 16.66 3.75
N GLN A 273 3.46 15.74 4.56
CA GLN A 273 4.09 14.49 4.95
C GLN A 273 3.97 13.38 3.88
N ILE A 274 3.11 13.54 2.87
CA ILE A 274 2.88 12.54 1.82
C ILE A 274 3.77 12.83 0.62
N ASP A 275 4.46 11.82 0.12
CA ASP A 275 5.18 11.91 -1.13
C ASP A 275 4.21 11.98 -2.31
N VAL A 276 4.49 12.88 -3.25
CA VAL A 276 3.70 13.05 -4.46
C VAL A 276 4.57 12.80 -5.69
N VAL A 277 4.22 11.75 -6.44
CA VAL A 277 4.83 11.42 -7.73
C VAL A 277 3.94 11.94 -8.84
N VAL A 278 4.52 12.58 -9.86
CA VAL A 278 3.74 13.27 -10.89
C VAL A 278 4.12 12.79 -12.29
N GLY A 279 3.16 12.54 -13.13
CA GLY A 279 3.37 12.16 -14.53
C GLY A 279 2.11 12.27 -15.40
N ASN A 280 2.26 11.90 -16.65
CA ASN A 280 3.47 11.40 -17.30
C ASN A 280 4.19 12.54 -18.04
N ILE A 281 5.48 12.48 -18.06
CA ILE A 281 6.33 13.45 -18.76
C ILE A 281 7.33 12.72 -19.67
N ALA A 282 7.98 13.46 -20.58
CA ALA A 282 8.99 12.90 -21.45
C ALA A 282 10.14 13.89 -21.75
N THR A 283 10.24 15.01 -21.01
CA THR A 283 11.29 16.02 -21.23
C THR A 283 11.93 16.44 -19.90
N GLY A 284 13.23 16.77 -19.95
CA GLY A 284 13.96 17.30 -18.80
C GLY A 284 13.39 18.63 -18.29
N GLU A 285 12.84 19.47 -19.19
CA GLU A 285 12.16 20.71 -18.81
C GLU A 285 10.94 20.43 -17.94
N ALA A 286 10.09 19.47 -18.33
CA ALA A 286 8.93 19.06 -17.52
C ALA A 286 9.37 18.48 -16.17
N ALA A 287 10.41 17.66 -16.13
CA ALA A 287 10.95 17.12 -14.90
C ALA A 287 11.39 18.23 -13.95
N LYS A 288 12.19 19.18 -14.44
CA LYS A 288 12.63 20.33 -13.66
C LYS A 288 11.45 21.15 -13.14
N TYR A 289 10.47 21.44 -13.99
CA TYR A 289 9.28 22.23 -13.63
C TYR A 289 8.45 21.58 -12.51
N LEU A 290 8.27 20.26 -12.56
CA LEU A 290 7.55 19.52 -11.52
C LEU A 290 8.33 19.43 -10.21
N VAL A 291 9.65 19.20 -10.29
CA VAL A 291 10.52 19.15 -9.09
C VAL A 291 10.56 20.52 -8.40
N ASP A 292 10.70 21.60 -9.15
CA ASP A 292 10.68 22.97 -8.61
C ASP A 292 9.31 23.31 -7.97
N ALA A 293 8.22 22.67 -8.45
CA ALA A 293 6.88 22.80 -7.87
C ALA A 293 6.64 21.92 -6.62
N GLY A 294 7.60 21.06 -6.24
CA GLY A 294 7.57 20.26 -5.02
C GLY A 294 7.21 18.77 -5.23
N ALA A 295 7.32 18.23 -6.45
CA ALA A 295 7.17 16.80 -6.66
C ALA A 295 8.29 16.01 -5.96
N ASP A 296 7.95 14.88 -5.35
CA ASP A 296 8.88 13.98 -4.69
C ASP A 296 9.39 12.87 -5.62
N GLY A 297 8.78 12.76 -6.80
CA GLY A 297 9.16 11.88 -7.88
C GLY A 297 8.45 12.26 -9.17
N VAL A 298 9.01 11.84 -10.31
CA VAL A 298 8.42 12.05 -11.62
C VAL A 298 8.28 10.73 -12.37
N LYS A 299 7.16 10.55 -13.08
CA LYS A 299 6.90 9.38 -13.90
C LYS A 299 7.18 9.72 -15.36
N VAL A 300 8.25 9.14 -15.89
CA VAL A 300 8.74 9.39 -17.26
C VAL A 300 8.24 8.32 -18.21
N GLY A 301 7.61 8.75 -19.32
CA GLY A 301 7.12 7.89 -20.39
C GLY A 301 5.75 8.29 -20.87
N ILE A 302 5.63 8.56 -22.18
CA ILE A 302 4.38 8.87 -22.86
C ILE A 302 4.28 7.96 -24.08
N GLY A 303 3.30 7.04 -24.06
CA GLY A 303 3.03 6.13 -25.17
C GLY A 303 4.03 4.97 -25.38
N PRO A 304 4.92 4.57 -24.43
CA PRO A 304 5.91 3.53 -24.71
C PRO A 304 5.35 2.10 -24.62
N GLY A 305 4.21 1.89 -23.97
CA GLY A 305 3.65 0.56 -23.75
C GLY A 305 3.20 -0.11 -25.06
N SER A 306 3.40 -1.43 -25.18
CA SER A 306 2.98 -2.22 -26.37
C SER A 306 1.47 -2.16 -26.61
N ILE A 307 0.69 -2.03 -25.54
CA ILE A 307 -0.78 -1.92 -25.58
C ILE A 307 -1.27 -0.46 -25.55
N CYS A 308 -0.36 0.53 -25.50
CA CYS A 308 -0.74 1.93 -25.36
C CYS A 308 -1.29 2.49 -26.68
N THR A 309 -2.49 3.06 -26.60
CA THR A 309 -3.17 3.67 -27.74
C THR A 309 -2.91 5.17 -27.90
N THR A 310 -2.22 5.81 -26.98
CA THR A 310 -1.96 7.27 -26.98
C THR A 310 -1.31 7.73 -28.29
N ARG A 311 -0.30 7.00 -28.79
CA ARG A 311 0.36 7.34 -30.06
C ARG A 311 -0.57 7.26 -31.27
N VAL A 312 -1.48 6.27 -31.25
CA VAL A 312 -2.42 6.03 -32.36
C VAL A 312 -3.58 7.04 -32.32
N ILE A 313 -4.14 7.25 -31.13
CA ILE A 313 -5.34 8.09 -30.94
C ILE A 313 -5.00 9.58 -30.88
N ALA A 314 -3.96 9.96 -30.12
CA ALA A 314 -3.60 11.36 -29.89
C ALA A 314 -2.42 11.83 -30.76
N GLY A 315 -1.71 10.94 -31.43
CA GLY A 315 -0.48 11.28 -32.17
C GLY A 315 0.66 11.76 -31.26
N VAL A 316 0.64 11.43 -29.97
CA VAL A 316 1.59 11.90 -28.95
C VAL A 316 2.32 10.71 -28.33
N GLY A 317 3.63 10.84 -28.20
CA GLY A 317 4.48 9.83 -27.56
C GLY A 317 5.95 10.09 -27.80
N VAL A 318 6.79 9.52 -26.94
CA VAL A 318 8.25 9.58 -27.05
C VAL A 318 8.81 8.17 -26.82
N PRO A 319 9.73 7.68 -27.67
CA PRO A 319 10.45 6.43 -27.43
C PRO A 319 11.18 6.48 -26.09
N GLN A 320 11.04 5.40 -25.28
CA GLN A 320 11.38 5.44 -23.85
C GLN A 320 12.88 5.72 -23.57
N LEU A 321 13.79 5.28 -24.44
CA LEU A 321 15.22 5.55 -24.26
C LEU A 321 15.57 7.03 -24.53
N SER A 322 14.79 7.69 -25.39
CA SER A 322 14.95 9.11 -25.71
C SER A 322 14.25 10.04 -24.70
N ALA A 323 13.29 9.53 -23.94
CA ALA A 323 12.59 10.27 -22.89
C ALA A 323 13.45 10.43 -21.63
#